data_e0a0cd3f554c3657b106360a0a0c00f1
#
_entry.id   e0a0cd3f554c3657b106360a0a0c00f1
#
_cell.length_a   1.000
_cell.length_b   1.000
_cell.length_c   1.000
_cell.angle_alpha   90.00
_cell.angle_beta   90.00
_cell.angle_gamma   90.00
#
_symmetry.space_group_name_H-M   'P 1'
#
loop_
_entity.id
_entity.type
_entity.pdbx_description
1 polymer ?
#
loop_
_entity_poly.entity_id
_entity_poly.type
_entity_poly.pdbx_seq_one_letter_code
_entity_poly.pdbx_strand_id
1 'polypeptide(L)'
;MTQAAGQAPRTNGLNGHMLMAAVVSAISGLLYGYDTGIISGALLQISEEFHIGNTIKETIAAGILLGAVIGSLSCSLLCERFGRHRTILLICCVFIAGSLTCAVAPNAVGLALARVLLGFAVGGATQTVPMYVAELAPKSIRGRLVLCFQLAIGVGIVIATIVGASEAVSWRVSIGAAAAPALLMLLGQLRLPESPRWLILRKGDVEGAEEVLKEVRPKGYDIRTELDEITALARRQQRTDRSHQGWRGLRQAWVRPALVVGCGIAVFTQLSGIEMIIYYAPTILTDNGFPRADALRVSVALGVVYLVMMIVGLWIVDKVGRRRLTLVMVPGAALSLFVLGGFYITGHDGRAYVPAIVACLLAFMFFNAGGLQLMGWLTGSEIYPLSVRAAATSVQSATLWSTNLLITLTLLTMISAFGVGQVFWIYAFFNVAAWLFVWWKMPELTGHSLEDIERHLKNHEFQPDDFARS
;
A
#
# COMPACT_ATOMS: atom_id res chain seq x y z
N MET A 1 -30.45 17.67 39.24
CA MET A 1 -31.07 16.88 38.14
C MET A 1 -29.99 16.63 37.12
N THR A 2 -29.28 15.53 37.28
CA THR A 2 -28.20 15.05 36.41
C THR A 2 -28.84 14.29 35.27
N GLN A 3 -28.80 14.86 34.07
CA GLN A 3 -29.20 14.17 32.85
C GLN A 3 -28.18 13.05 32.57
N ALA A 4 -28.64 11.81 32.66
CA ALA A 4 -27.91 10.64 32.20
C ALA A 4 -27.65 10.76 30.71
N ALA A 5 -26.39 10.85 30.31
CA ALA A 5 -25.95 10.70 28.95
C ALA A 5 -26.34 9.28 28.47
N GLY A 6 -27.35 9.19 27.61
CA GLY A 6 -27.82 7.94 27.04
C GLY A 6 -26.67 7.27 26.29
N GLN A 7 -26.24 6.13 26.79
CA GLN A 7 -25.36 5.23 26.06
C GLN A 7 -26.11 4.78 24.79
N ALA A 8 -25.61 5.21 23.64
CA ALA A 8 -26.08 4.69 22.35
C ALA A 8 -25.97 3.15 22.37
N PRO A 9 -26.96 2.41 21.89
CA PRO A 9 -26.94 0.96 21.91
C PRO A 9 -25.71 0.46 21.12
N ARG A 10 -24.88 -0.33 21.79
CA ARG A 10 -23.77 -1.07 21.17
C ARG A 10 -24.37 -2.17 20.27
N THR A 11 -24.82 -1.79 19.08
CA THR A 11 -25.20 -2.75 18.04
C THR A 11 -23.94 -3.21 17.33
N ASN A 12 -23.33 -4.28 17.84
CA ASN A 12 -22.20 -4.99 17.22
C ASN A 12 -22.66 -5.83 15.99
N GLY A 13 -23.65 -5.40 15.24
CA GLY A 13 -24.11 -6.09 14.05
C GLY A 13 -23.41 -5.58 12.81
N LEU A 14 -22.40 -6.32 12.33
CA LEU A 14 -21.96 -6.18 10.94
C LEU A 14 -23.16 -6.52 10.03
N ASN A 15 -23.69 -5.52 9.34
CA ASN A 15 -24.67 -5.74 8.28
C ASN A 15 -24.02 -6.52 7.13
N GLY A 16 -24.79 -7.30 6.38
CA GLY A 16 -24.30 -8.04 5.22
C GLY A 16 -23.52 -7.19 4.20
N HIS A 17 -23.95 -5.94 3.98
CA HIS A 17 -23.24 -4.99 3.13
C HIS A 17 -21.87 -4.59 3.69
N MET A 18 -21.74 -4.42 5.01
CA MET A 18 -20.46 -4.12 5.63
C MET A 18 -19.50 -5.32 5.61
N LEU A 19 -20.03 -6.54 5.77
CA LEU A 19 -19.25 -7.75 5.59
C LEU A 19 -18.78 -7.88 4.14
N MET A 20 -19.65 -7.62 3.16
CA MET A 20 -19.27 -7.64 1.74
C MET A 20 -18.23 -6.57 1.42
N ALA A 21 -18.36 -5.35 1.95
CA ALA A 21 -17.37 -4.30 1.79
C ALA A 21 -15.99 -4.70 2.38
N ALA A 22 -15.99 -5.39 3.54
CA ALA A 22 -14.78 -5.93 4.13
C ALA A 22 -14.14 -7.01 3.24
N VAL A 23 -14.95 -7.90 2.66
CA VAL A 23 -14.48 -8.95 1.73
C VAL A 23 -13.90 -8.33 0.46
N VAL A 24 -14.58 -7.36 -0.16
CA VAL A 24 -14.08 -6.64 -1.34
C VAL A 24 -12.76 -5.94 -1.03
N SER A 25 -12.65 -5.31 0.14
CA SER A 25 -11.42 -4.67 0.61
C SER A 25 -10.29 -5.68 0.81
N ALA A 26 -10.58 -6.80 1.47
CA ALA A 26 -9.60 -7.86 1.70
C ALA A 26 -9.14 -8.51 0.39
N ILE A 27 -10.05 -8.81 -0.55
CA ILE A 27 -9.67 -9.37 -1.86
C ILE A 27 -8.80 -8.38 -2.64
N SER A 28 -9.10 -7.09 -2.58
CA SER A 28 -8.30 -6.07 -3.24
C SER A 28 -6.87 -6.00 -2.68
N GLY A 29 -6.71 -6.05 -1.34
CA GLY A 29 -5.40 -6.13 -0.70
C GLY A 29 -4.66 -7.42 -1.03
N LEU A 30 -5.37 -8.56 -1.01
CA LEU A 30 -4.83 -9.87 -1.37
C LEU A 30 -4.30 -9.88 -2.81
N LEU A 31 -5.05 -9.31 -3.77
CA LEU A 31 -4.64 -9.22 -5.18
C LEU A 31 -3.37 -8.40 -5.35
N TYR A 32 -3.26 -7.26 -4.64
CA TYR A 32 -2.04 -6.45 -4.63
C TYR A 32 -0.86 -7.25 -4.07
N GLY A 33 -1.01 -7.86 -2.89
CA GLY A 33 0.04 -8.68 -2.29
C GLY A 33 0.41 -9.90 -3.12
N TYR A 34 -0.58 -10.56 -3.72
CA TYR A 34 -0.37 -11.71 -4.60
C TYR A 34 0.48 -11.33 -5.81
N ASP A 35 0.17 -10.23 -6.49
CA ASP A 35 0.94 -9.81 -7.65
C ASP A 35 2.37 -9.37 -7.28
N THR A 36 2.53 -8.71 -6.13
CA THR A 36 3.84 -8.33 -5.60
C THR A 36 4.70 -9.57 -5.29
N GLY A 37 4.12 -10.60 -4.69
CA GLY A 37 4.87 -11.81 -4.29
C GLY A 37 5.13 -12.77 -5.45
N ILE A 38 4.18 -12.92 -6.39
CA ILE A 38 4.27 -13.95 -7.44
C ILE A 38 5.39 -13.73 -8.42
N ILE A 39 5.75 -12.45 -8.66
CA ILE A 39 6.79 -12.12 -9.64
C ILE A 39 8.15 -12.67 -9.24
N SER A 40 8.43 -12.82 -7.94
CA SER A 40 9.70 -13.32 -7.43
C SER A 40 10.02 -14.74 -7.93
N GLY A 41 9.04 -15.64 -7.87
CA GLY A 41 9.18 -17.01 -8.39
C GLY A 41 8.95 -17.10 -9.90
N ALA A 42 7.97 -16.35 -10.42
CA ALA A 42 7.63 -16.35 -11.84
C ALA A 42 8.79 -15.85 -12.71
N LEU A 43 9.57 -14.88 -12.24
CA LEU A 43 10.65 -14.26 -13.00
C LEU A 43 11.75 -15.28 -13.36
N LEU A 44 12.00 -16.26 -12.51
CA LEU A 44 12.93 -17.35 -12.79
C LEU A 44 12.45 -18.21 -13.98
N GLN A 45 11.17 -18.64 -13.96
CA GLN A 45 10.58 -19.42 -15.05
C GLN A 45 10.48 -18.62 -16.36
N ILE A 46 10.07 -17.34 -16.29
CA ILE A 46 9.98 -16.42 -17.43
C ILE A 46 11.36 -16.23 -18.07
N SER A 47 12.39 -16.09 -17.23
CA SER A 47 13.77 -15.92 -17.70
C SER A 47 14.29 -17.15 -18.46
N GLU A 48 13.94 -18.34 -18.01
CA GLU A 48 14.28 -19.60 -18.67
C GLU A 48 13.50 -19.78 -19.99
N GLU A 49 12.20 -19.49 -20.00
CA GLU A 49 11.35 -19.69 -21.19
C GLU A 49 11.67 -18.71 -22.32
N PHE A 50 11.89 -17.42 -21.97
CA PHE A 50 12.15 -16.38 -22.97
C PHE A 50 13.63 -16.09 -23.20
N HIS A 51 14.55 -16.74 -22.48
CA HIS A 51 16.00 -16.54 -22.55
C HIS A 51 16.41 -15.05 -22.43
N ILE A 52 15.87 -14.36 -21.42
CA ILE A 52 16.00 -12.91 -21.25
C ILE A 52 17.08 -12.52 -20.25
N GLY A 53 17.78 -11.41 -20.54
CA GLY A 53 18.76 -10.81 -19.64
C GLY A 53 18.13 -9.89 -18.59
N ASN A 54 18.99 -9.32 -17.72
CA ASN A 54 18.57 -8.54 -16.56
C ASN A 54 17.70 -7.32 -16.92
N THR A 55 18.05 -6.57 -17.96
CA THR A 55 17.26 -5.39 -18.38
C THR A 55 15.81 -5.75 -18.75
N ILE A 56 15.60 -6.90 -19.39
CA ILE A 56 14.24 -7.33 -19.75
C ILE A 56 13.51 -7.84 -18.51
N LYS A 57 14.19 -8.54 -17.59
CA LYS A 57 13.64 -8.94 -16.29
C LYS A 57 13.14 -7.70 -15.52
N GLU A 58 13.97 -6.66 -15.44
CA GLU A 58 13.61 -5.37 -14.83
C GLU A 58 12.41 -4.73 -15.51
N THR A 59 12.37 -4.72 -16.84
CA THR A 59 11.24 -4.15 -17.62
C THR A 59 9.93 -4.89 -17.36
N ILE A 60 9.95 -6.22 -17.30
CA ILE A 60 8.77 -7.03 -16.99
C ILE A 60 8.32 -6.75 -15.55
N ALA A 61 9.22 -6.76 -14.59
CA ALA A 61 8.89 -6.47 -13.19
C ALA A 61 8.35 -5.05 -13.03
N ALA A 62 8.95 -4.07 -13.68
CA ALA A 62 8.60 -2.65 -13.62
C ALA A 62 7.29 -2.31 -14.36
N GLY A 63 6.86 -3.12 -15.32
CA GLY A 63 5.65 -2.85 -16.11
C GLY A 63 4.42 -2.59 -15.24
N ILE A 64 4.22 -3.39 -14.20
CA ILE A 64 3.10 -3.19 -13.28
C ILE A 64 3.20 -1.88 -12.50
N LEU A 65 4.39 -1.46 -12.14
CA LEU A 65 4.61 -0.23 -11.36
C LEU A 65 4.32 1.01 -12.20
N LEU A 66 4.69 0.99 -13.48
CA LEU A 66 4.32 2.04 -14.42
C LEU A 66 2.78 2.15 -14.54
N GLY A 67 2.11 1.02 -14.69
CA GLY A 67 0.65 0.96 -14.67
C GLY A 67 0.08 1.51 -13.35
N ALA A 68 0.68 1.18 -12.21
CA ALA A 68 0.21 1.60 -10.89
C ALA A 68 0.34 3.12 -10.68
N VAL A 69 1.39 3.76 -11.20
CA VAL A 69 1.50 5.23 -11.21
C VAL A 69 0.32 5.84 -11.99
N ILE A 70 0.07 5.35 -13.20
CA ILE A 70 -1.04 5.84 -14.03
C ILE A 70 -2.38 5.58 -13.35
N GLY A 71 -2.59 4.38 -12.81
CA GLY A 71 -3.83 3.97 -12.15
C GLY A 71 -4.13 4.80 -10.90
N SER A 72 -3.15 5.03 -10.03
CA SER A 72 -3.33 5.81 -8.80
C SER A 72 -3.75 7.26 -9.05
N LEU A 73 -3.20 7.88 -10.08
CA LEU A 73 -3.55 9.25 -10.49
C LEU A 73 -4.91 9.28 -11.22
N SER A 74 -5.10 8.39 -12.20
CA SER A 74 -6.30 8.38 -13.04
C SER A 74 -7.55 7.99 -12.26
N CYS A 75 -7.47 6.96 -11.40
CA CYS A 75 -8.64 6.49 -10.63
C CYS A 75 -9.12 7.51 -9.62
N SER A 76 -8.24 8.38 -9.09
CA SER A 76 -8.68 9.51 -8.27
C SER A 76 -9.63 10.44 -9.04
N LEU A 77 -9.28 10.78 -10.28
CA LEU A 77 -10.13 11.61 -11.15
C LEU A 77 -11.41 10.88 -11.58
N LEU A 78 -11.31 9.57 -11.89
CA LEU A 78 -12.47 8.74 -12.23
C LEU A 78 -13.45 8.64 -11.06
N CYS A 79 -12.95 8.48 -9.82
CA CYS A 79 -13.77 8.47 -8.61
C CYS A 79 -14.53 9.78 -8.40
N GLU A 80 -13.90 10.90 -8.69
CA GLU A 80 -14.57 12.19 -8.59
C GLU A 80 -15.69 12.33 -9.63
N ARG A 81 -15.47 11.86 -10.86
CA ARG A 81 -16.38 12.05 -11.98
C ARG A 81 -17.51 11.01 -12.02
N PHE A 82 -17.19 9.73 -11.83
CA PHE A 82 -18.12 8.60 -12.05
C PHE A 82 -18.59 7.92 -10.76
N GLY A 83 -17.98 8.24 -9.63
CA GLY A 83 -18.24 7.61 -8.33
C GLY A 83 -17.27 6.47 -8.03
N ARG A 84 -17.34 6.02 -6.78
CA ARG A 84 -16.41 4.98 -6.27
C ARG A 84 -16.82 3.61 -6.78
N HIS A 85 -18.11 3.32 -6.71
CA HIS A 85 -18.66 2.03 -7.13
C HIS A 85 -18.28 1.68 -8.59
N ARG A 86 -18.56 2.59 -9.52
CA ARG A 86 -18.27 2.37 -10.96
C ARG A 86 -16.78 2.29 -11.23
N THR A 87 -15.97 3.09 -10.53
CA THR A 87 -14.52 3.05 -10.68
C THR A 87 -13.96 1.71 -10.22
N ILE A 88 -14.45 1.14 -9.10
CA ILE A 88 -14.02 -0.18 -8.62
C ILE A 88 -14.44 -1.28 -9.58
N LEU A 89 -15.64 -1.21 -10.18
CA LEU A 89 -16.07 -2.17 -11.22
C LEU A 89 -15.12 -2.14 -12.42
N LEU A 90 -14.74 -0.95 -12.91
CA LEU A 90 -13.73 -0.81 -13.96
C LEU A 90 -12.40 -1.44 -13.56
N ILE A 91 -11.92 -1.16 -12.36
CA ILE A 91 -10.68 -1.73 -11.80
C ILE A 91 -10.74 -3.26 -11.81
N CYS A 92 -11.85 -3.86 -11.36
CA CYS A 92 -12.02 -5.32 -11.37
C CYS A 92 -11.96 -5.89 -12.80
N CYS A 93 -12.65 -5.27 -13.76
CA CYS A 93 -12.63 -5.69 -15.16
C CYS A 93 -11.22 -5.61 -15.76
N VAL A 94 -10.50 -4.50 -15.49
CA VAL A 94 -9.13 -4.31 -15.95
C VAL A 94 -8.17 -5.31 -15.29
N PHE A 95 -8.38 -5.62 -14.01
CA PHE A 95 -7.57 -6.61 -13.30
C PHE A 95 -7.74 -8.01 -13.92
N ILE A 96 -8.97 -8.44 -14.16
CA ILE A 96 -9.27 -9.73 -14.82
C ILE A 96 -8.63 -9.78 -16.21
N ALA A 97 -8.87 -8.75 -17.03
CA ALA A 97 -8.30 -8.67 -18.38
C ALA A 97 -6.75 -8.67 -18.34
N GLY A 98 -6.15 -7.89 -17.42
CA GLY A 98 -4.71 -7.82 -17.24
C GLY A 98 -4.08 -9.15 -16.82
N SER A 99 -4.68 -9.84 -15.85
CA SER A 99 -4.21 -11.17 -15.41
C SER A 99 -4.28 -12.21 -16.54
N LEU A 100 -5.38 -12.24 -17.27
CA LEU A 100 -5.56 -13.18 -18.39
C LEU A 100 -4.63 -12.86 -19.56
N THR A 101 -4.44 -11.58 -19.90
CA THR A 101 -3.49 -11.19 -20.96
C THR A 101 -2.05 -11.50 -20.57
N CYS A 102 -1.66 -11.34 -19.29
CA CYS A 102 -0.36 -11.80 -18.82
C CYS A 102 -0.19 -13.31 -18.98
N ALA A 103 -1.21 -14.10 -18.65
CA ALA A 103 -1.15 -15.57 -18.74
C ALA A 103 -0.96 -16.08 -20.17
N VAL A 104 -1.50 -15.39 -21.18
CA VAL A 104 -1.39 -15.77 -22.59
C VAL A 104 -0.32 -15.01 -23.36
N ALA A 105 0.52 -14.23 -22.68
CA ALA A 105 1.55 -13.41 -23.32
C ALA A 105 2.53 -14.27 -24.15
N PRO A 106 2.72 -13.97 -25.45
CA PRO A 106 3.54 -14.81 -26.34
C PRO A 106 5.04 -14.55 -26.20
N ASN A 107 5.42 -13.41 -25.66
CA ASN A 107 6.81 -12.98 -25.52
C ASN A 107 6.98 -11.98 -24.37
N ALA A 108 8.22 -11.64 -24.04
CA ALA A 108 8.59 -10.74 -22.95
C ALA A 108 7.97 -9.32 -23.11
N VAL A 109 7.92 -8.78 -24.32
CA VAL A 109 7.36 -7.44 -24.59
C VAL A 109 5.84 -7.46 -24.36
N GLY A 110 5.13 -8.47 -24.88
CA GLY A 110 3.71 -8.65 -24.67
C GLY A 110 3.38 -8.80 -23.18
N LEU A 111 4.21 -9.55 -22.44
CA LEU A 111 4.06 -9.69 -21.00
C LEU A 111 4.28 -8.33 -20.25
N ALA A 112 5.31 -7.58 -20.60
CA ALA A 112 5.56 -6.26 -20.00
C ALA A 112 4.39 -5.30 -20.22
N LEU A 113 3.83 -5.25 -21.44
CA LEU A 113 2.65 -4.43 -21.74
C LEU A 113 1.39 -4.90 -21.00
N ALA A 114 1.16 -6.20 -20.92
CA ALA A 114 0.05 -6.78 -20.14
C ALA A 114 0.19 -6.44 -18.64
N ARG A 115 1.41 -6.41 -18.11
CA ARG A 115 1.68 -5.99 -16.73
C ARG A 115 1.40 -4.51 -16.49
N VAL A 116 1.58 -3.64 -17.49
CA VAL A 116 1.14 -2.22 -17.37
C VAL A 116 -0.37 -2.14 -17.20
N LEU A 117 -1.13 -2.92 -17.97
CA LEU A 117 -2.59 -2.98 -17.83
C LEU A 117 -3.00 -3.50 -16.45
N LEU A 118 -2.38 -4.57 -15.98
CA LEU A 118 -2.62 -5.13 -14.65
C LEU A 118 -2.27 -4.11 -13.56
N GLY A 119 -1.15 -3.41 -13.72
CA GLY A 119 -0.69 -2.36 -12.81
C GLY A 119 -1.66 -1.19 -12.67
N PHE A 120 -2.31 -0.77 -13.76
CA PHE A 120 -3.36 0.24 -13.70
C PHE A 120 -4.46 -0.15 -12.70
N ALA A 121 -4.88 -1.41 -12.71
CA ALA A 121 -5.87 -1.91 -11.77
C ALA A 121 -5.33 -1.95 -10.33
N VAL A 122 -4.08 -2.40 -10.12
CA VAL A 122 -3.44 -2.43 -8.80
C VAL A 122 -3.35 -1.02 -8.20
N GLY A 123 -2.76 -0.06 -8.93
CA GLY A 123 -2.62 1.32 -8.46
C GLY A 123 -3.96 2.01 -8.23
N GLY A 124 -4.94 1.76 -9.10
CA GLY A 124 -6.30 2.25 -8.92
C GLY A 124 -6.98 1.66 -7.69
N ALA A 125 -6.81 0.36 -7.44
CA ALA A 125 -7.41 -0.35 -6.30
C ALA A 125 -6.84 0.15 -4.97
N THR A 126 -5.51 0.32 -4.86
CA THR A 126 -4.85 0.79 -3.63
C THR A 126 -5.32 2.17 -3.19
N GLN A 127 -5.72 3.02 -4.13
CA GLN A 127 -6.24 4.35 -3.84
C GLN A 127 -7.77 4.34 -3.58
N THR A 128 -8.52 3.61 -4.41
CA THR A 128 -9.99 3.72 -4.45
C THR A 128 -10.67 2.86 -3.38
N VAL A 129 -10.22 1.61 -3.20
CA VAL A 129 -10.94 0.65 -2.35
C VAL A 129 -10.91 1.02 -0.87
N PRO A 130 -9.75 1.37 -0.26
CA PRO A 130 -9.73 1.81 1.14
C PRO A 130 -10.56 3.07 1.38
N MET A 131 -10.54 4.02 0.43
CA MET A 131 -11.35 5.24 0.49
C MET A 131 -12.84 4.92 0.45
N TYR A 132 -13.29 4.07 -0.49
CA TYR A 132 -14.68 3.67 -0.62
C TYR A 132 -15.19 2.97 0.64
N VAL A 133 -14.43 2.01 1.16
CA VAL A 133 -14.77 1.28 2.39
C VAL A 133 -14.82 2.21 3.60
N ALA A 134 -13.91 3.18 3.69
CA ALA A 134 -13.92 4.19 4.75
C ALA A 134 -15.14 5.14 4.66
N GLU A 135 -15.66 5.39 3.45
CA GLU A 135 -16.87 6.21 3.22
C GLU A 135 -18.16 5.46 3.53
N LEU A 136 -18.22 4.13 3.26
CA LEU A 136 -19.36 3.27 3.59
C LEU A 136 -19.42 2.91 5.07
N ALA A 137 -18.28 2.75 5.73
CA ALA A 137 -18.21 2.23 7.09
C ALA A 137 -18.68 3.25 8.14
N PRO A 138 -19.45 2.81 9.14
CA PRO A 138 -19.72 3.64 10.33
C PRO A 138 -18.42 3.94 11.09
N LYS A 139 -18.39 5.08 11.80
CA LYS A 139 -17.19 5.56 12.52
C LYS A 139 -16.55 4.49 13.42
N SER A 140 -17.38 3.65 14.07
CA SER A 140 -16.96 2.64 15.06
C SER A 140 -16.11 1.48 14.48
N ILE A 141 -16.26 1.13 13.20
CA ILE A 141 -15.57 -0.02 12.59
C ILE A 141 -14.71 0.37 11.38
N ARG A 142 -14.72 1.65 10.97
CA ARG A 142 -14.01 2.15 9.78
C ARG A 142 -12.54 1.76 9.77
N GLY A 143 -11.82 1.99 10.86
CA GLY A 143 -10.41 1.65 10.98
C GLY A 143 -10.15 0.16 10.77
N ARG A 144 -10.97 -0.71 11.38
CA ARG A 144 -10.85 -2.17 11.24
C ARG A 144 -11.03 -2.64 9.80
N LEU A 145 -11.97 -2.04 9.07
CA LEU A 145 -12.22 -2.41 7.67
C LEU A 145 -11.08 -1.96 6.74
N VAL A 146 -10.48 -0.81 6.98
CA VAL A 146 -9.29 -0.36 6.24
C VAL A 146 -8.08 -1.25 6.58
N LEU A 147 -7.94 -1.70 7.83
CA LEU A 147 -6.89 -2.63 8.24
C LEU A 147 -7.02 -4.00 7.55
N CYS A 148 -8.24 -4.46 7.22
CA CYS A 148 -8.43 -5.70 6.45
C CYS A 148 -7.70 -5.65 5.10
N PHE A 149 -7.72 -4.52 4.41
CA PHE A 149 -6.95 -4.32 3.17
C PHE A 149 -5.45 -4.52 3.40
N GLN A 150 -4.92 -3.88 4.41
CA GLN A 150 -3.48 -3.89 4.69
C GLN A 150 -2.99 -5.29 5.11
N LEU A 151 -3.75 -5.99 5.96
CA LEU A 151 -3.41 -7.37 6.36
C LEU A 151 -3.50 -8.34 5.18
N ALA A 152 -4.49 -8.15 4.31
CA ALA A 152 -4.67 -9.00 3.14
C ALA A 152 -3.52 -8.87 2.12
N ILE A 153 -2.81 -7.75 2.07
CA ILE A 153 -1.57 -7.61 1.29
C ILE A 153 -0.53 -8.65 1.76
N GLY A 154 -0.28 -8.72 3.07
CA GLY A 154 0.66 -9.69 3.63
C GLY A 154 0.25 -11.14 3.36
N VAL A 155 -1.05 -11.45 3.50
CA VAL A 155 -1.59 -12.77 3.16
C VAL A 155 -1.38 -13.08 1.67
N GLY A 156 -1.62 -12.11 0.80
CA GLY A 156 -1.41 -12.23 -0.65
C GLY A 156 0.05 -12.54 -0.99
N ILE A 157 1.01 -11.84 -0.37
CA ILE A 157 2.45 -12.10 -0.55
C ILE A 157 2.80 -13.53 -0.13
N VAL A 158 2.33 -14.00 1.03
CA VAL A 158 2.60 -15.38 1.49
C VAL A 158 2.04 -16.42 0.52
N ILE A 159 0.77 -16.28 0.11
CA ILE A 159 0.17 -17.19 -0.87
C ILE A 159 0.96 -17.19 -2.18
N ALA A 160 1.32 -16.02 -2.68
CA ALA A 160 2.06 -15.86 -3.91
C ALA A 160 3.45 -16.48 -3.86
N THR A 161 4.19 -16.30 -2.76
CA THR A 161 5.53 -16.88 -2.60
C THR A 161 5.46 -18.40 -2.47
N ILE A 162 4.43 -18.96 -1.83
CA ILE A 162 4.18 -20.41 -1.76
C ILE A 162 3.87 -20.96 -3.17
N VAL A 163 2.97 -20.30 -3.93
CA VAL A 163 2.64 -20.70 -5.31
C VAL A 163 3.86 -20.57 -6.20
N GLY A 164 4.59 -19.48 -6.11
CA GLY A 164 5.81 -19.23 -6.89
C GLY A 164 6.97 -20.17 -6.56
N ALA A 165 6.99 -20.74 -5.35
CA ALA A 165 7.94 -21.76 -4.94
C ALA A 165 7.59 -23.17 -5.47
N SER A 166 6.39 -23.38 -5.98
CA SER A 166 5.95 -24.65 -6.54
C SER A 166 6.41 -24.79 -8.00
N GLU A 167 7.33 -25.71 -8.26
CA GLU A 167 7.78 -26.02 -9.62
C GLU A 167 6.71 -26.70 -10.49
N ALA A 168 5.65 -27.22 -9.85
CA ALA A 168 4.53 -27.88 -10.54
C ALA A 168 3.58 -26.87 -11.21
N VAL A 169 3.62 -25.59 -10.83
CA VAL A 169 2.72 -24.55 -11.36
C VAL A 169 3.50 -23.64 -12.31
N SER A 170 3.06 -23.56 -13.56
CA SER A 170 3.69 -22.64 -14.51
C SER A 170 3.41 -21.19 -14.14
N TRP A 171 4.33 -20.28 -14.47
CA TRP A 171 4.17 -18.84 -14.21
C TRP A 171 2.90 -18.28 -14.89
N ARG A 172 2.48 -18.83 -16.02
CA ARG A 172 1.25 -18.44 -16.74
C ARG A 172 0.01 -18.72 -15.90
N VAL A 173 -0.07 -19.92 -15.33
CA VAL A 173 -1.17 -20.33 -14.45
C VAL A 173 -1.12 -19.51 -13.16
N SER A 174 0.06 -19.30 -12.59
CA SER A 174 0.24 -18.53 -11.36
C SER A 174 -0.25 -17.10 -11.50
N ILE A 175 0.13 -16.38 -12.57
CA ILE A 175 -0.33 -15.01 -12.81
C ILE A 175 -1.82 -14.99 -13.20
N GLY A 176 -2.25 -15.91 -14.07
CA GLY A 176 -3.65 -16.00 -14.52
C GLY A 176 -4.64 -16.33 -13.41
N ALA A 177 -4.21 -17.08 -12.38
CA ALA A 177 -5.04 -17.45 -11.24
C ALA A 177 -5.57 -16.25 -10.47
N ALA A 178 -4.89 -15.10 -10.51
CA ALA A 178 -5.36 -13.85 -9.92
C ALA A 178 -6.70 -13.36 -10.50
N ALA A 179 -7.08 -13.80 -11.69
CA ALA A 179 -8.38 -13.47 -12.27
C ALA A 179 -9.55 -14.04 -11.45
N ALA A 180 -9.38 -15.16 -10.77
CA ALA A 180 -10.45 -15.77 -9.97
C ALA A 180 -10.85 -14.92 -8.74
N PRO A 181 -9.94 -14.51 -7.84
CA PRO A 181 -10.31 -13.58 -6.78
C PRO A 181 -10.73 -12.21 -7.32
N ALA A 182 -10.20 -11.73 -8.44
CA ALA A 182 -10.67 -10.50 -9.07
C ALA A 182 -12.14 -10.60 -9.55
N LEU A 183 -12.55 -11.76 -10.06
CA LEU A 183 -13.95 -12.04 -10.40
C LEU A 183 -14.83 -12.06 -9.15
N LEU A 184 -14.38 -12.67 -8.05
CA LEU A 184 -15.11 -12.65 -6.77
C LEU A 184 -15.27 -11.22 -6.25
N MET A 185 -14.21 -10.39 -6.38
CA MET A 185 -14.26 -8.96 -6.05
C MET A 185 -15.30 -8.22 -6.91
N LEU A 186 -15.35 -8.48 -8.21
CA LEU A 186 -16.33 -7.92 -9.14
C LEU A 186 -17.75 -8.26 -8.72
N LEU A 187 -18.02 -9.56 -8.46
CA LEU A 187 -19.35 -10.03 -8.04
C LEU A 187 -19.78 -9.44 -6.69
N GLY A 188 -18.85 -9.29 -5.76
CA GLY A 188 -19.08 -8.62 -4.49
C GLY A 188 -19.39 -7.14 -4.68
N GLN A 189 -18.59 -6.45 -5.51
CA GLN A 189 -18.77 -5.02 -5.78
C GLN A 189 -20.09 -4.70 -6.48
N LEU A 190 -20.59 -5.57 -7.36
CA LEU A 190 -21.91 -5.40 -8.00
C LEU A 190 -23.09 -5.32 -7.02
N ARG A 191 -22.93 -5.86 -5.81
CA ARG A 191 -23.96 -5.84 -4.74
C ARG A 191 -23.80 -4.68 -3.75
N LEU A 192 -22.76 -3.90 -3.88
CA LEU A 192 -22.51 -2.77 -2.99
C LEU A 192 -23.04 -1.47 -3.59
N PRO A 193 -23.61 -0.57 -2.80
CA PRO A 193 -24.14 0.71 -3.28
C PRO A 193 -22.99 1.72 -3.53
N GLU A 194 -23.34 2.87 -4.10
CA GLU A 194 -22.40 4.00 -4.25
C GLU A 194 -22.12 4.66 -2.88
N SER A 195 -21.03 5.41 -2.76
CA SER A 195 -20.69 6.15 -1.55
C SER A 195 -21.74 7.23 -1.22
N PRO A 196 -22.33 7.22 0.00
CA PRO A 196 -23.28 8.26 0.40
C PRO A 196 -22.63 9.64 0.46
N ARG A 197 -21.35 9.72 0.79
CA ARG A 197 -20.61 10.98 0.79
C ARG A 197 -20.46 11.54 -0.61
N TRP A 198 -20.15 10.69 -1.60
CA TRP A 198 -20.03 11.12 -2.98
C TRP A 198 -21.35 11.59 -3.56
N LEU A 199 -22.46 10.91 -3.24
CA LEU A 199 -23.80 11.30 -3.66
C LEU A 199 -24.12 12.73 -3.20
N ILE A 200 -23.87 13.06 -1.94
CA ILE A 200 -24.12 14.40 -1.39
C ILE A 200 -23.12 15.43 -1.96
N LEU A 201 -21.81 15.13 -1.90
CA LEU A 201 -20.78 16.11 -2.24
C LEU A 201 -20.70 16.46 -3.73
N ARG A 202 -20.94 15.47 -4.61
CA ARG A 202 -20.77 15.63 -6.05
C ARG A 202 -22.06 15.73 -6.83
N LYS A 203 -23.10 15.02 -6.41
CA LYS A 203 -24.40 15.04 -7.08
C LYS A 203 -25.44 15.92 -6.39
N GLY A 204 -25.26 16.26 -5.10
CA GLY A 204 -26.27 16.93 -4.30
C GLY A 204 -27.47 16.03 -3.98
N ASP A 205 -27.34 14.72 -4.19
CA ASP A 205 -28.39 13.73 -4.04
C ASP A 205 -28.45 13.27 -2.57
N VAL A 206 -29.21 14.01 -1.78
CA VAL A 206 -29.39 13.73 -0.34
C VAL A 206 -30.32 12.55 -0.13
N GLU A 207 -31.37 12.40 -0.97
CA GLU A 207 -32.34 11.32 -0.88
C GLU A 207 -31.67 9.96 -1.19
N GLY A 208 -30.92 9.87 -2.29
CA GLY A 208 -30.17 8.67 -2.62
C GLY A 208 -29.12 8.31 -1.57
N ALA A 209 -28.49 9.31 -0.94
CA ALA A 209 -27.56 9.05 0.16
C ALA A 209 -28.26 8.52 1.41
N GLU A 210 -29.46 8.98 1.71
CA GLU A 210 -30.29 8.46 2.82
C GLU A 210 -30.69 7.01 2.58
N GLU A 211 -31.10 6.65 1.35
CA GLU A 211 -31.40 5.26 0.97
C GLU A 211 -30.22 4.34 1.16
N VAL A 212 -29.05 4.75 0.66
CA VAL A 212 -27.79 3.99 0.87
C VAL A 212 -27.49 3.82 2.35
N LEU A 213 -27.61 4.88 3.17
CA LEU A 213 -27.37 4.77 4.61
C LEU A 213 -28.36 3.81 5.28
N LYS A 214 -29.65 3.79 4.87
CA LYS A 214 -30.63 2.82 5.37
C LYS A 214 -30.24 1.38 5.04
N GLU A 215 -29.66 1.16 3.88
CA GLU A 215 -29.22 -0.16 3.41
C GLU A 215 -27.98 -0.66 4.16
N VAL A 216 -26.99 0.22 4.37
CA VAL A 216 -25.69 -0.17 4.93
C VAL A 216 -25.58 -0.02 6.45
N ARG A 217 -26.55 0.59 7.12
CA ARG A 217 -26.54 0.75 8.58
C ARG A 217 -27.41 -0.32 9.26
N PRO A 218 -27.05 -0.74 10.49
CA PRO A 218 -27.89 -1.67 11.25
C PRO A 218 -29.23 -1.02 11.62
N LYS A 219 -30.27 -1.86 11.80
CA LYS A 219 -31.59 -1.40 12.24
C LYS A 219 -31.48 -0.63 13.57
N GLY A 220 -32.12 0.54 13.63
CA GLY A 220 -32.09 1.40 14.83
C GLY A 220 -30.89 2.36 14.92
N TYR A 221 -30.05 2.41 13.89
CA TYR A 221 -28.97 3.41 13.81
C TYR A 221 -29.56 4.80 13.48
N ASP A 222 -29.01 5.85 14.10
CA ASP A 222 -29.42 7.23 13.83
C ASP A 222 -28.81 7.75 12.51
N ILE A 223 -29.53 7.47 11.43
CA ILE A 223 -29.14 7.86 10.07
C ILE A 223 -29.26 9.37 9.88
N ARG A 224 -30.22 10.02 10.56
CA ARG A 224 -30.45 11.47 10.37
C ARG A 224 -29.26 12.29 10.86
N THR A 225 -28.76 11.99 12.03
CA THR A 225 -27.56 12.66 12.56
C THR A 225 -26.35 12.48 11.62
N GLU A 226 -26.12 11.27 11.08
CA GLU A 226 -25.02 11.04 10.14
C GLU A 226 -25.24 11.79 8.82
N LEU A 227 -26.47 11.80 8.28
CA LEU A 227 -26.83 12.52 7.07
C LEU A 227 -26.62 14.04 7.22
N ASP A 228 -27.05 14.59 8.37
CA ASP A 228 -26.88 16.00 8.70
C ASP A 228 -25.39 16.37 8.82
N GLU A 229 -24.58 15.53 9.45
CA GLU A 229 -23.13 15.71 9.52
C GLU A 229 -22.48 15.76 8.15
N ILE A 230 -22.82 14.80 7.26
CA ILE A 230 -22.26 14.74 5.89
C ILE A 230 -22.72 15.97 5.09
N THR A 231 -23.98 16.35 5.22
CA THR A 231 -24.54 17.51 4.51
C THR A 231 -23.94 18.83 5.02
N ALA A 232 -23.73 18.96 6.33
CA ALA A 232 -23.05 20.11 6.92
C ALA A 232 -21.61 20.25 6.43
N LEU A 233 -20.87 19.13 6.35
CA LEU A 233 -19.53 19.10 5.77
C LEU A 233 -19.53 19.51 4.28
N ALA A 234 -20.50 19.02 3.52
CA ALA A 234 -20.65 19.39 2.11
C ALA A 234 -20.89 20.89 1.93
N ARG A 235 -21.81 21.47 2.75
CA ARG A 235 -22.08 22.92 2.73
C ARG A 235 -20.87 23.74 3.13
N ARG A 236 -20.09 23.30 4.13
CA ARG A 236 -18.82 23.95 4.50
C ARG A 236 -17.82 23.92 3.38
N GLN A 237 -17.64 22.79 2.71
CA GLN A 237 -16.75 22.66 1.55
C GLN A 237 -17.22 23.54 0.38
N GLN A 238 -18.52 23.67 0.12
CA GLN A 238 -19.04 24.55 -0.92
C GLN A 238 -18.81 26.04 -0.62
N ARG A 239 -18.79 26.44 0.65
CA ARG A 239 -18.51 27.83 1.08
C ARG A 239 -17.01 28.16 1.06
N THR A 240 -16.14 27.16 1.16
CA THR A 240 -14.69 27.36 1.05
C THR A 240 -14.33 27.60 -0.40
N ASP A 241 -13.51 28.59 -0.67
CA ASP A 241 -13.03 28.91 -2.01
C ASP A 241 -12.45 27.66 -2.69
N ARG A 242 -12.91 27.40 -3.92
CA ARG A 242 -12.46 26.24 -4.72
C ARG A 242 -10.95 26.23 -4.97
N SER A 243 -10.29 27.38 -4.86
CA SER A 243 -8.82 27.48 -4.94
C SER A 243 -8.10 26.78 -3.79
N HIS A 244 -8.79 26.54 -2.65
CA HIS A 244 -8.26 25.91 -1.44
C HIS A 244 -8.60 24.42 -1.33
N GLN A 245 -9.20 23.81 -2.36
CA GLN A 245 -9.69 22.44 -2.34
C GLN A 245 -9.04 21.55 -3.41
N GLY A 246 -8.99 20.24 -3.12
CA GLY A 246 -8.52 19.23 -4.06
C GLY A 246 -7.13 19.53 -4.61
N TRP A 247 -6.93 19.31 -5.89
CA TRP A 247 -5.64 19.49 -6.58
C TRP A 247 -5.12 20.93 -6.54
N ARG A 248 -6.01 21.94 -6.57
CA ARG A 248 -5.62 23.34 -6.46
C ARG A 248 -5.15 23.70 -5.05
N GLY A 249 -5.77 23.10 -4.04
CA GLY A 249 -5.40 23.29 -2.65
C GLY A 249 -3.99 22.80 -2.30
N LEU A 250 -3.43 21.84 -3.05
CA LEU A 250 -2.06 21.35 -2.86
C LEU A 250 -0.99 22.42 -3.05
N ARG A 251 -1.29 23.49 -3.80
CA ARG A 251 -0.35 24.60 -4.04
C ARG A 251 -0.23 25.54 -2.85
N GLN A 252 -1.09 25.42 -1.86
CA GLN A 252 -1.10 26.27 -0.67
C GLN A 252 0.18 26.04 0.17
N ALA A 253 0.79 27.12 0.62
CA ALA A 253 2.06 27.05 1.36
C ALA A 253 1.95 26.24 2.66
N TRP A 254 0.83 26.37 3.37
CA TRP A 254 0.58 25.66 4.62
C TRP A 254 0.38 24.14 4.48
N VAL A 255 0.05 23.64 3.28
CA VAL A 255 -0.10 22.19 3.00
C VAL A 255 1.26 21.54 2.70
N ARG A 256 2.25 22.33 2.25
CA ARG A 256 3.58 21.82 1.85
C ARG A 256 4.29 20.96 2.92
N PRO A 257 4.31 21.33 4.21
CA PRO A 257 4.96 20.50 5.22
C PRO A 257 4.37 19.08 5.29
N ALA A 258 3.04 18.94 5.24
CA ALA A 258 2.38 17.65 5.22
C ALA A 258 2.73 16.85 3.95
N LEU A 259 2.79 17.50 2.78
CA LEU A 259 3.22 16.85 1.53
C LEU A 259 4.67 16.38 1.60
N VAL A 260 5.57 17.20 2.15
CA VAL A 260 6.99 16.81 2.30
C VAL A 260 7.12 15.59 3.19
N VAL A 261 6.41 15.55 4.32
CA VAL A 261 6.46 14.39 5.22
C VAL A 261 5.82 13.17 4.56
N GLY A 262 4.60 13.27 4.03
CA GLY A 262 3.91 12.14 3.43
C GLY A 262 4.61 11.57 2.19
N CYS A 263 5.02 12.43 1.25
CA CYS A 263 5.78 11.99 0.07
C CYS A 263 7.18 11.51 0.45
N GLY A 264 7.85 12.15 1.40
CA GLY A 264 9.16 11.72 1.90
C GLY A 264 9.11 10.32 2.53
N ILE A 265 8.11 10.04 3.35
CA ILE A 265 7.88 8.69 3.89
C ILE A 265 7.63 7.70 2.75
N ALA A 266 6.81 8.04 1.76
CA ALA A 266 6.54 7.20 0.60
C ALA A 266 7.84 6.86 -0.18
N VAL A 267 8.71 7.86 -0.41
CA VAL A 267 10.02 7.67 -1.05
C VAL A 267 10.90 6.75 -0.22
N PHE A 268 11.09 7.05 1.07
CA PHE A 268 11.99 6.27 1.91
C PHE A 268 11.48 4.87 2.22
N THR A 269 10.17 4.65 2.28
CA THR A 269 9.60 3.31 2.37
C THR A 269 10.08 2.42 1.22
N GLN A 270 10.11 2.95 0.00
CA GLN A 270 10.58 2.21 -1.16
C GLN A 270 12.11 2.14 -1.22
N LEU A 271 12.81 3.27 -1.02
CA LEU A 271 14.27 3.31 -1.00
C LEU A 271 14.88 2.48 0.15
N SER A 272 14.09 2.05 1.13
CA SER A 272 14.56 1.11 2.17
C SER A 272 15.04 -0.23 1.62
N GLY A 273 14.58 -0.62 0.41
CA GLY A 273 14.96 -1.86 -0.26
C GLY A 273 14.03 -3.03 -0.01
N ILE A 274 12.86 -2.83 0.61
CA ILE A 274 11.93 -3.92 0.90
C ILE A 274 11.41 -4.58 -0.39
N GLU A 275 11.03 -3.78 -1.38
CA GLU A 275 10.56 -4.28 -2.66
C GLU A 275 11.67 -4.98 -3.46
N MET A 276 12.91 -4.50 -3.34
CA MET A 276 14.07 -5.18 -3.87
C MET A 276 14.14 -6.64 -3.38
N ILE A 277 14.01 -6.82 -2.07
CA ILE A 277 14.08 -8.16 -1.48
C ILE A 277 12.86 -8.99 -1.87
N ILE A 278 11.65 -8.43 -1.83
CA ILE A 278 10.43 -9.17 -2.19
C ILE A 278 10.47 -9.62 -3.66
N TYR A 279 10.89 -8.76 -4.60
CA TYR A 279 10.86 -9.09 -6.03
C TYR A 279 12.04 -9.94 -6.48
N TYR A 280 13.22 -9.68 -5.95
CA TYR A 280 14.45 -10.21 -6.53
C TYR A 280 15.27 -11.11 -5.60
N ALA A 281 14.83 -11.38 -4.35
CA ALA A 281 15.59 -12.25 -3.46
C ALA A 281 15.91 -13.62 -4.09
N PRO A 282 14.96 -14.36 -4.71
CA PRO A 282 15.30 -15.62 -5.37
C PRO A 282 16.32 -15.44 -6.49
N THR A 283 16.16 -14.41 -7.33
CA THR A 283 17.09 -14.13 -8.44
C THR A 283 18.47 -13.81 -7.91
N ILE A 284 18.58 -12.91 -6.91
CA ILE A 284 19.87 -12.55 -6.29
C ILE A 284 20.53 -13.77 -5.67
N LEU A 285 19.80 -14.60 -4.95
CA LEU A 285 20.33 -15.79 -4.31
C LEU A 285 20.77 -16.83 -5.34
N THR A 286 19.96 -17.10 -6.38
CA THR A 286 20.33 -18.07 -7.42
C THR A 286 21.51 -17.62 -8.26
N ASP A 287 21.59 -16.34 -8.63
CA ASP A 287 22.71 -15.78 -9.37
C ASP A 287 24.03 -15.81 -8.57
N ASN A 288 23.92 -15.91 -7.23
CA ASN A 288 25.07 -16.07 -6.32
C ASN A 288 25.26 -17.54 -5.84
N GLY A 289 24.74 -18.51 -6.59
CA GLY A 289 25.06 -19.92 -6.40
C GLY A 289 24.19 -20.67 -5.38
N PHE A 290 23.10 -20.08 -4.90
CA PHE A 290 22.14 -20.81 -4.06
C PHE A 290 21.31 -21.78 -4.93
N PRO A 291 21.00 -22.99 -4.42
CA PRO A 291 20.04 -23.86 -5.07
C PRO A 291 18.69 -23.16 -5.22
N ARG A 292 18.06 -23.26 -6.39
CA ARG A 292 16.78 -22.61 -6.69
C ARG A 292 15.71 -22.91 -5.65
N ALA A 293 15.58 -24.18 -5.25
CA ALA A 293 14.60 -24.59 -4.24
C ALA A 293 14.80 -23.88 -2.89
N ASP A 294 16.06 -23.68 -2.48
CA ASP A 294 16.37 -23.01 -1.22
C ASP A 294 16.11 -21.50 -1.32
N ALA A 295 16.46 -20.87 -2.44
CA ALA A 295 16.18 -19.47 -2.71
C ALA A 295 14.65 -19.17 -2.68
N LEU A 296 13.83 -20.06 -3.25
CA LEU A 296 12.37 -19.95 -3.20
C LEU A 296 11.81 -20.17 -1.78
N ARG A 297 12.37 -21.10 -0.99
CA ARG A 297 11.99 -21.27 0.42
C ARG A 297 12.30 -20.04 1.26
N VAL A 298 13.42 -19.36 1.00
CA VAL A 298 13.78 -18.09 1.64
C VAL A 298 12.71 -17.02 1.32
N SER A 299 12.23 -16.94 0.09
CA SER A 299 11.14 -16.01 -0.27
C SER A 299 9.85 -16.28 0.49
N VAL A 300 9.48 -17.55 0.69
CA VAL A 300 8.33 -17.90 1.53
C VAL A 300 8.55 -17.44 2.96
N ALA A 301 9.73 -17.68 3.52
CA ALA A 301 10.06 -17.26 4.89
C ALA A 301 10.01 -15.72 5.03
N LEU A 302 10.53 -14.98 4.04
CA LEU A 302 10.44 -13.52 3.98
C LEU A 302 8.98 -13.03 3.96
N GLY A 303 8.12 -13.66 3.15
CA GLY A 303 6.68 -13.36 3.11
C GLY A 303 5.99 -13.61 4.46
N VAL A 304 6.31 -14.71 5.14
CA VAL A 304 5.77 -15.02 6.47
C VAL A 304 6.22 -13.99 7.50
N VAL A 305 7.50 -13.64 7.54
CA VAL A 305 8.02 -12.60 8.45
C VAL A 305 7.37 -11.26 8.16
N TYR A 306 7.21 -10.89 6.88
CA TYR A 306 6.49 -9.69 6.48
C TYR A 306 5.07 -9.66 7.08
N LEU A 307 4.29 -10.71 6.87
CA LEU A 307 2.91 -10.80 7.37
C LEU A 307 2.86 -10.71 8.90
N VAL A 308 3.70 -11.48 9.60
CA VAL A 308 3.75 -11.47 11.06
C VAL A 308 4.09 -10.08 11.59
N MET A 309 5.09 -9.42 10.98
CA MET A 309 5.51 -8.09 11.42
C MET A 309 4.52 -6.99 11.05
N MET A 310 3.78 -7.14 9.96
CA MET A 310 2.64 -6.26 9.67
C MET A 310 1.56 -6.37 10.74
N ILE A 311 1.19 -7.59 11.16
CA ILE A 311 0.20 -7.80 12.25
C ILE A 311 0.69 -7.19 13.56
N VAL A 312 1.92 -7.50 13.96
CA VAL A 312 2.54 -7.00 15.19
C VAL A 312 2.66 -5.47 15.15
N GLY A 313 3.13 -4.91 14.06
CA GLY A 313 3.28 -3.47 13.87
C GLY A 313 1.96 -2.73 13.96
N LEU A 314 0.89 -3.22 13.31
CA LEU A 314 -0.45 -2.64 13.41
C LEU A 314 -1.03 -2.68 14.83
N TRP A 315 -0.67 -3.71 15.62
CA TRP A 315 -1.11 -3.81 17.00
C TRP A 315 -0.34 -2.89 17.96
N ILE A 316 0.92 -2.61 17.64
CA ILE A 316 1.84 -1.83 18.49
C ILE A 316 1.80 -0.35 18.14
N VAL A 317 1.57 0.02 16.87
CA VAL A 317 1.72 1.39 16.35
C VAL A 317 0.86 2.42 17.11
N ASP A 318 -0.34 2.05 17.53
CA ASP A 318 -1.22 2.93 18.31
C ASP A 318 -0.75 3.13 19.76
N LYS A 319 0.05 2.21 20.30
CA LYS A 319 0.56 2.25 21.67
C LYS A 319 1.90 2.95 21.76
N VAL A 320 2.77 2.72 20.79
CA VAL A 320 4.15 3.24 20.78
C VAL A 320 4.24 4.61 20.11
N GLY A 321 3.39 4.83 19.10
CA GLY A 321 3.44 6.00 18.23
C GLY A 321 4.15 5.72 16.92
N ARG A 322 3.75 6.46 15.89
CA ARG A 322 4.22 6.28 14.50
C ARG A 322 5.71 6.61 14.35
N ARG A 323 6.08 7.78 14.86
CA ARG A 323 7.47 8.28 14.83
C ARG A 323 8.40 7.40 15.65
N ARG A 324 8.02 7.09 16.89
CA ARG A 324 8.85 6.29 17.82
C ARG A 324 9.09 4.88 17.28
N LEU A 325 8.03 4.22 16.79
CA LEU A 325 8.15 2.88 16.20
C LEU A 325 9.15 2.86 15.05
N THR A 326 9.06 3.83 14.13
CA THR A 326 9.98 3.93 13.00
C THR A 326 11.42 4.18 13.44
N LEU A 327 11.64 5.10 14.39
CA LEU A 327 12.98 5.42 14.89
C LEU A 327 13.66 4.25 15.61
N VAL A 328 12.89 3.33 16.22
CA VAL A 328 13.43 2.14 16.88
C VAL A 328 13.74 1.03 15.87
N MET A 329 12.88 0.85 14.86
CA MET A 329 12.99 -0.29 13.94
C MET A 329 13.99 -0.03 12.80
N VAL A 330 14.02 1.15 12.19
CA VAL A 330 14.84 1.42 11.00
C VAL A 330 16.36 1.21 11.21
N PRO A 331 16.97 1.52 12.37
CA PRO A 331 18.39 1.19 12.60
C PRO A 331 18.71 -0.30 12.49
N GLY A 332 17.79 -1.17 12.95
CA GLY A 332 17.92 -2.61 12.79
C GLY A 332 17.87 -3.05 11.32
N ALA A 333 17.01 -2.44 10.51
CA ALA A 333 16.98 -2.68 9.06
C ALA A 333 18.27 -2.24 8.38
N ALA A 334 18.78 -1.05 8.70
CA ALA A 334 20.04 -0.55 8.18
C ALA A 334 21.23 -1.48 8.54
N LEU A 335 21.32 -1.86 9.81
CA LEU A 335 22.37 -2.76 10.30
C LEU A 335 22.33 -4.13 9.58
N SER A 336 21.13 -4.69 9.41
CA SER A 336 20.96 -5.97 8.70
C SER A 336 21.49 -5.91 7.27
N LEU A 337 21.23 -4.82 6.53
CA LEU A 337 21.77 -4.63 5.18
C LEU A 337 23.25 -4.32 5.16
N PHE A 338 23.80 -3.59 6.15
CA PHE A 338 25.24 -3.37 6.24
C PHE A 338 25.99 -4.68 6.48
N VAL A 339 25.50 -5.52 7.39
CA VAL A 339 26.10 -6.83 7.66
C VAL A 339 25.99 -7.74 6.44
N LEU A 340 24.79 -7.77 5.80
CA LEU A 340 24.55 -8.55 4.59
C LEU A 340 25.49 -8.14 3.45
N GLY A 341 25.60 -6.85 3.17
CA GLY A 341 26.50 -6.32 2.15
C GLY A 341 27.97 -6.61 2.48
N GLY A 342 28.34 -6.58 3.78
CA GLY A 342 29.66 -6.95 4.26
C GLY A 342 30.03 -8.39 3.92
N PHE A 343 29.13 -9.37 4.06
CA PHE A 343 29.36 -10.76 3.67
C PHE A 343 29.74 -10.86 2.19
N TYR A 344 29.01 -10.21 1.29
CA TYR A 344 29.27 -10.23 -0.14
C TYR A 344 30.56 -9.50 -0.51
N ILE A 345 30.87 -8.34 0.09
CA ILE A 345 32.06 -7.55 -0.21
C ILE A 345 33.34 -8.28 0.24
N THR A 346 33.30 -9.02 1.36
CA THR A 346 34.45 -9.75 1.91
C THR A 346 34.61 -11.16 1.34
N GLY A 347 33.76 -11.55 0.35
CA GLY A 347 33.84 -12.88 -0.27
C GLY A 347 33.34 -14.01 0.65
N HIS A 348 32.51 -13.70 1.65
CA HIS A 348 31.92 -14.67 2.56
C HIS A 348 30.48 -15.02 2.10
N ASP A 349 30.32 -15.27 0.79
CA ASP A 349 29.06 -15.60 0.11
C ASP A 349 28.89 -17.10 -0.20
N GLY A 350 29.87 -17.91 0.15
CA GLY A 350 29.86 -19.35 -0.04
C GLY A 350 28.86 -20.09 0.87
N ARG A 351 28.66 -21.39 0.59
CA ARG A 351 27.67 -22.26 1.27
C ARG A 351 27.74 -22.23 2.81
N ALA A 352 28.93 -22.04 3.39
CA ALA A 352 29.10 -21.96 4.84
C ALA A 352 28.40 -20.77 5.48
N TYR A 353 28.21 -19.69 4.73
CA TYR A 353 27.62 -18.44 5.22
C TYR A 353 26.13 -18.28 4.88
N VAL A 354 25.52 -19.24 4.14
CA VAL A 354 24.09 -19.24 3.79
C VAL A 354 23.18 -18.97 4.99
N PRO A 355 23.35 -19.62 6.16
CA PRO A 355 22.49 -19.33 7.30
C PRO A 355 22.60 -17.89 7.80
N ALA A 356 23.78 -17.29 7.75
CA ALA A 356 24.01 -15.90 8.16
C ALA A 356 23.38 -14.91 7.16
N ILE A 357 23.53 -15.16 5.86
CA ILE A 357 22.90 -14.36 4.79
C ILE A 357 21.38 -14.39 4.94
N VAL A 358 20.79 -15.58 5.11
CA VAL A 358 19.34 -15.74 5.32
C VAL A 358 18.89 -15.05 6.60
N ALA A 359 19.65 -15.17 7.70
CA ALA A 359 19.35 -14.47 8.95
C ALA A 359 19.34 -12.95 8.77
N CYS A 360 20.29 -12.37 8.02
CA CYS A 360 20.32 -10.94 7.71
C CYS A 360 19.10 -10.51 6.88
N LEU A 361 18.68 -11.30 5.88
CA LEU A 361 17.50 -11.04 5.06
C LEU A 361 16.22 -11.07 5.91
N LEU A 362 16.07 -12.07 6.77
CA LEU A 362 14.93 -12.19 7.68
C LEU A 362 14.92 -11.07 8.73
N ALA A 363 16.08 -10.71 9.28
CA ALA A 363 16.22 -9.59 10.22
C ALA A 363 15.85 -8.26 9.55
N PHE A 364 16.34 -8.02 8.33
CA PHE A 364 15.93 -6.84 7.56
C PHE A 364 14.40 -6.80 7.38
N MET A 365 13.80 -7.91 6.94
CA MET A 365 12.35 -7.99 6.75
C MET A 365 11.59 -7.73 8.05
N PHE A 366 12.06 -8.30 9.17
CA PHE A 366 11.49 -8.08 10.49
C PHE A 366 11.48 -6.60 10.88
N PHE A 367 12.59 -5.92 10.78
CA PHE A 367 12.72 -4.52 11.18
C PHE A 367 12.03 -3.56 10.21
N ASN A 368 12.10 -3.82 8.91
CA ASN A 368 11.52 -2.94 7.90
C ASN A 368 9.99 -3.05 7.88
N ALA A 369 9.43 -4.27 7.80
CA ALA A 369 7.99 -4.49 7.75
C ALA A 369 7.29 -4.06 9.04
N GLY A 370 7.93 -4.23 10.21
CA GLY A 370 7.39 -3.79 11.49
C GLY A 370 7.52 -2.29 11.77
N GLY A 371 8.29 -1.56 10.97
CA GLY A 371 8.57 -0.14 11.13
C GLY A 371 8.16 0.72 9.95
N LEU A 372 9.12 0.99 9.07
CA LEU A 372 8.97 1.98 7.98
C LEU A 372 7.88 1.59 6.96
N GLN A 373 7.73 0.31 6.63
CA GLN A 373 6.76 -0.16 5.63
C GLN A 373 5.31 0.18 6.02
N LEU A 374 4.97 0.09 7.30
CA LEU A 374 3.65 0.49 7.80
C LEU A 374 3.35 1.96 7.54
N MET A 375 4.38 2.82 7.65
CA MET A 375 4.20 4.27 7.55
C MET A 375 3.85 4.72 6.14
N GLY A 376 4.25 3.99 5.10
CA GLY A 376 4.00 4.35 3.71
C GLY A 376 2.53 4.61 3.39
N TRP A 377 1.63 3.82 3.97
CA TRP A 377 0.19 3.95 3.76
C TRP A 377 -0.53 4.64 4.92
N LEU A 378 -0.08 4.40 6.15
CA LEU A 378 -0.73 4.93 7.36
C LEU A 378 -0.62 6.46 7.43
N THR A 379 0.56 7.01 7.16
CA THR A 379 0.80 8.46 7.23
C THR A 379 -0.13 9.24 6.32
N GLY A 380 -0.41 8.75 5.11
CA GLY A 380 -1.28 9.43 4.15
C GLY A 380 -2.73 9.58 4.62
N SER A 381 -3.20 8.70 5.49
CA SER A 381 -4.56 8.78 6.04
C SER A 381 -4.68 9.76 7.21
N GLU A 382 -3.57 10.08 7.86
CA GLU A 382 -3.52 10.82 9.13
C GLU A 382 -3.00 12.24 8.98
N ILE A 383 -2.12 12.52 8.02
CA ILE A 383 -1.39 13.79 7.95
C ILE A 383 -2.10 14.88 7.14
N TYR A 384 -2.96 14.49 6.19
CA TYR A 384 -3.51 15.45 5.24
C TYR A 384 -4.84 16.06 5.69
N PRO A 385 -4.97 17.40 5.61
CA PRO A 385 -6.24 18.10 5.83
C PRO A 385 -7.35 17.59 4.93
N LEU A 386 -8.59 17.56 5.44
CA LEU A 386 -9.75 17.02 4.74
C LEU A 386 -9.99 17.65 3.36
N SER A 387 -9.72 18.97 3.23
CA SER A 387 -9.93 19.74 2.00
C SER A 387 -9.07 19.29 0.82
N VAL A 388 -7.89 18.73 1.09
CA VAL A 388 -6.90 18.32 0.07
C VAL A 388 -6.55 16.83 0.12
N ARG A 389 -7.07 16.08 1.09
CA ARG A 389 -6.68 14.70 1.38
C ARG A 389 -6.69 13.79 0.16
N ALA A 390 -7.78 13.77 -0.61
CA ALA A 390 -7.89 12.89 -1.78
C ALA A 390 -6.79 13.16 -2.82
N ALA A 391 -6.50 14.42 -3.10
CA ALA A 391 -5.44 14.81 -4.03
C ALA A 391 -4.04 14.54 -3.44
N ALA A 392 -3.83 14.84 -2.15
CA ALA A 392 -2.56 14.61 -1.47
C ALA A 392 -2.19 13.13 -1.36
N THR A 393 -3.15 12.26 -0.99
CA THR A 393 -2.94 10.81 -0.97
C THR A 393 -2.68 10.24 -2.35
N SER A 394 -3.29 10.80 -3.43
CA SER A 394 -3.01 10.40 -4.81
C SER A 394 -1.57 10.76 -5.20
N VAL A 395 -1.10 11.96 -4.84
CA VAL A 395 0.30 12.37 -5.08
C VAL A 395 1.27 11.50 -4.29
N GLN A 396 0.97 11.21 -3.03
CA GLN A 396 1.78 10.32 -2.21
C GLN A 396 1.85 8.90 -2.80
N SER A 397 0.72 8.33 -3.21
CA SER A 397 0.68 7.00 -3.86
C SER A 397 1.45 7.01 -5.18
N ALA A 398 1.29 8.03 -6.01
CA ALA A 398 2.06 8.16 -7.25
C ALA A 398 3.56 8.28 -6.98
N THR A 399 3.96 9.01 -5.93
CA THR A 399 5.35 9.12 -5.49
C THR A 399 5.89 7.77 -5.05
N LEU A 400 5.12 7.01 -4.26
CA LEU A 400 5.48 5.66 -3.82
C LEU A 400 5.70 4.73 -5.02
N TRP A 401 4.73 4.67 -5.93
CA TRP A 401 4.82 3.82 -7.12
C TRP A 401 5.93 4.26 -8.08
N SER A 402 6.17 5.56 -8.24
CA SER A 402 7.27 6.08 -9.07
C SER A 402 8.63 5.73 -8.50
N THR A 403 8.79 5.80 -7.18
CA THR A 403 10.04 5.41 -6.50
C THR A 403 10.28 3.91 -6.63
N ASN A 404 9.23 3.10 -6.45
CA ASN A 404 9.31 1.66 -6.64
C ASN A 404 9.67 1.30 -8.10
N LEU A 405 9.06 1.98 -9.07
CA LEU A 405 9.37 1.84 -10.50
C LEU A 405 10.85 2.11 -10.77
N LEU A 406 11.40 3.20 -10.25
CA LEU A 406 12.81 3.55 -10.41
C LEU A 406 13.73 2.46 -9.85
N ILE A 407 13.47 2.00 -8.62
CA ILE A 407 14.26 0.95 -7.97
C ILE A 407 14.21 -0.34 -8.81
N THR A 408 13.02 -0.76 -9.20
CA THR A 408 12.80 -2.02 -9.93
C THR A 408 13.45 -2.02 -11.31
N LEU A 409 13.48 -0.86 -12.00
CA LEU A 409 14.14 -0.69 -13.31
C LEU A 409 15.67 -0.65 -13.24
N THR A 410 16.24 -0.41 -12.07
CA THR A 410 17.70 -0.15 -11.96
C THR A 410 18.43 -1.18 -11.11
N LEU A 411 17.73 -2.01 -10.35
CA LEU A 411 18.33 -2.85 -9.33
C LEU A 411 19.32 -3.89 -9.88
N LEU A 412 18.87 -4.74 -10.82
CA LEU A 412 19.73 -5.80 -11.38
C LEU A 412 20.87 -5.20 -12.20
N THR A 413 20.62 -4.09 -12.88
CA THR A 413 21.64 -3.31 -13.57
C THR A 413 22.68 -2.75 -12.57
N MET A 414 22.24 -2.20 -11.43
CA MET A 414 23.14 -1.74 -10.36
C MET A 414 23.94 -2.90 -9.76
N ILE A 415 23.31 -4.05 -9.55
CA ILE A 415 24.00 -5.26 -9.05
C ILE A 415 25.08 -5.69 -10.05
N SER A 416 24.78 -5.68 -11.34
CA SER A 416 25.75 -6.05 -12.38
C SER A 416 26.91 -5.05 -12.49
N ALA A 417 26.68 -3.76 -12.20
CA ALA A 417 27.68 -2.70 -12.33
C ALA A 417 28.56 -2.57 -11.07
N PHE A 418 27.98 -2.67 -9.89
CA PHE A 418 28.63 -2.38 -8.62
C PHE A 418 28.91 -3.62 -7.76
N GLY A 419 28.17 -4.72 -8.02
CA GLY A 419 28.16 -5.91 -7.18
C GLY A 419 27.06 -5.89 -6.12
N VAL A 420 26.66 -7.08 -5.66
CA VAL A 420 25.54 -7.30 -4.73
C VAL A 420 25.78 -6.61 -3.39
N GLY A 421 26.98 -6.75 -2.84
CA GLY A 421 27.33 -6.21 -1.52
C GLY A 421 27.24 -4.68 -1.47
N GLN A 422 27.78 -4.01 -2.50
CA GLN A 422 27.76 -2.56 -2.63
C GLN A 422 26.32 -2.03 -2.76
N VAL A 423 25.48 -2.74 -3.49
CA VAL A 423 24.05 -2.38 -3.63
C VAL A 423 23.33 -2.50 -2.29
N PHE A 424 23.56 -3.56 -1.50
CA PHE A 424 23.03 -3.64 -0.14
C PHE A 424 23.49 -2.49 0.75
N TRP A 425 24.74 -2.05 0.63
CA TRP A 425 25.23 -0.88 1.37
C TRP A 425 24.54 0.43 0.93
N ILE A 426 24.28 0.61 -0.36
CA ILE A 426 23.51 1.77 -0.85
C ILE A 426 22.13 1.81 -0.19
N TYR A 427 21.43 0.67 -0.14
CA TYR A 427 20.12 0.59 0.52
C TYR A 427 20.22 0.74 2.04
N ALA A 428 21.28 0.29 2.66
CA ALA A 428 21.55 0.53 4.08
C ALA A 428 21.71 2.03 4.36
N PHE A 429 22.45 2.77 3.51
CA PHE A 429 22.54 4.23 3.62
C PHE A 429 21.21 4.93 3.41
N PHE A 430 20.36 4.44 2.50
CA PHE A 430 19.00 4.98 2.36
C PHE A 430 18.15 4.74 3.62
N ASN A 431 18.32 3.62 4.34
CA ASN A 431 17.66 3.41 5.63
C ASN A 431 18.18 4.40 6.69
N VAL A 432 19.48 4.70 6.72
CA VAL A 432 20.03 5.75 7.61
C VAL A 432 19.42 7.12 7.24
N ALA A 433 19.33 7.45 5.95
CA ALA A 433 18.71 8.69 5.50
C ALA A 433 17.21 8.74 5.86
N ALA A 434 16.49 7.61 5.76
CA ALA A 434 15.10 7.49 6.19
C ALA A 434 14.96 7.77 7.70
N TRP A 435 15.86 7.19 8.51
CA TRP A 435 15.89 7.42 9.95
C TRP A 435 16.11 8.90 10.28
N LEU A 436 17.08 9.55 9.64
CA LEU A 436 17.36 10.99 9.79
C LEU A 436 16.16 11.85 9.37
N PHE A 437 15.52 11.48 8.25
CA PHE A 437 14.33 12.18 7.77
C PHE A 437 13.18 12.08 8.76
N VAL A 438 12.88 10.90 9.28
CA VAL A 438 11.84 10.67 10.30
C VAL A 438 12.17 11.44 11.58
N TRP A 439 13.43 11.38 12.02
CA TRP A 439 13.89 12.09 13.21
C TRP A 439 13.71 13.59 13.08
N TRP A 440 13.95 14.15 11.91
CA TRP A 440 13.98 15.61 11.71
C TRP A 440 12.65 16.20 11.22
N LYS A 441 11.85 15.44 10.45
CA LYS A 441 10.68 16.00 9.76
C LYS A 441 9.35 15.40 10.20
N MET A 442 9.32 14.15 10.69
CA MET A 442 8.06 13.50 11.01
C MET A 442 7.61 13.83 12.43
N PRO A 443 6.47 14.54 12.62
CA PRO A 443 5.88 14.72 13.94
C PRO A 443 5.23 13.42 14.44
N GLU A 444 5.05 13.31 15.77
CA GLU A 444 4.24 12.24 16.34
C GLU A 444 2.76 12.62 16.27
N LEU A 445 1.99 11.87 15.49
CA LEU A 445 0.58 12.18 15.25
C LEU A 445 -0.38 11.43 16.17
N THR A 446 0.13 10.55 17.02
CA THR A 446 -0.67 9.70 17.90
C THR A 446 -1.44 10.55 18.92
N GLY A 447 -2.77 10.37 18.94
CA GLY A 447 -3.63 11.09 19.90
C GLY A 447 -4.13 12.46 19.43
N HIS A 448 -3.62 12.99 18.31
CA HIS A 448 -4.07 14.26 17.74
C HIS A 448 -5.24 14.08 16.79
N SER A 449 -6.22 15.01 16.85
CA SER A 449 -7.32 15.05 15.89
C SER A 449 -6.83 15.63 14.56
N LEU A 450 -7.57 15.32 13.48
CA LEU A 450 -7.25 15.88 12.16
C LEU A 450 -7.40 17.40 12.12
N GLU A 451 -8.30 17.93 12.92
CA GLU A 451 -8.53 19.36 13.10
C GLU A 451 -7.35 20.03 13.81
N ASP A 452 -6.74 19.35 14.78
CA ASP A 452 -5.54 19.85 15.46
C ASP A 452 -4.35 19.86 14.52
N ILE A 453 -4.16 18.80 13.72
CA ILE A 453 -3.10 18.73 12.71
C ILE A 453 -3.27 19.85 11.68
N GLU A 454 -4.50 20.10 11.20
CA GLU A 454 -4.77 21.20 10.26
C GLU A 454 -4.48 22.57 10.90
N ARG A 455 -4.78 22.75 12.17
CA ARG A 455 -4.48 23.99 12.93
C ARG A 455 -2.97 24.23 13.01
N HIS A 456 -2.19 23.23 13.41
CA HIS A 456 -0.73 23.32 13.47
C HIS A 456 -0.13 23.63 12.10
N LEU A 457 -0.64 23.01 11.02
CA LEU A 457 -0.20 23.31 9.66
C LEU A 457 -0.45 24.76 9.25
N LYS A 458 -1.62 25.32 9.59
CA LYS A 458 -1.97 26.71 9.29
C LYS A 458 -1.16 27.72 10.11
N ASN A 459 -0.77 27.35 11.32
CA ASN A 459 0.07 28.17 12.19
C ASN A 459 1.57 28.08 11.85
N HIS A 460 1.96 27.26 10.87
CA HIS A 460 3.35 26.92 10.56
C HIS A 460 4.09 26.20 11.70
N GLU A 461 3.37 25.56 12.61
CA GLU A 461 3.85 24.78 13.74
C GLU A 461 3.77 23.28 13.40
N PHE A 462 4.56 22.82 12.42
CA PHE A 462 4.54 21.44 11.97
C PHE A 462 5.93 20.82 12.02
N GLN A 463 6.53 20.86 13.21
CA GLN A 463 7.82 20.24 13.52
C GLN A 463 7.61 19.17 14.61
N PRO A 464 8.53 18.19 14.73
CA PRO A 464 8.43 17.16 15.77
C PRO A 464 8.27 17.69 17.19
N ASP A 465 8.88 18.84 17.49
CA ASP A 465 8.85 19.46 18.83
C ASP A 465 7.52 20.16 19.13
N ASP A 466 6.77 20.57 18.10
CA ASP A 466 5.48 21.26 18.27
C ASP A 466 4.41 20.30 18.81
N PHE A 467 4.49 19.01 18.44
CA PHE A 467 3.60 17.94 18.87
C PHE A 467 4.05 17.27 20.19
N ALA A 468 5.26 17.51 20.64
CA ALA A 468 5.77 16.97 21.91
C ALA A 468 5.30 17.78 23.13
N ARG A 469 4.76 18.98 22.92
CA ARG A 469 4.36 19.94 23.98
C ARG A 469 2.84 20.03 24.19
N SER A 470 2.04 19.31 23.40
CA SER A 470 0.57 19.33 23.48
C SER A 470 0.03 18.00 24.16
#